data_ccf43badea37be65c85bf484b21d7b4f
#
_entry.id   ccf43badea37be65c85bf484b21d7b4f
#
_cell.length_a   1.000
_cell.length_b   1.000
_cell.length_c   1.000
_cell.angle_alpha   90.00
_cell.angle_beta   90.00
_cell.angle_gamma   90.00
#
_symmetry.space_group_name_H-M   'P 1'
#
loop_
_entity.id
_entity.type
_entity.pdbx_description
1 polymer ?
#
loop_
_entity_poly.entity_id
_entity_poly.type
_entity_poly.pdbx_seq_one_letter_code
_entity_poly.pdbx_strand_id
1 'polypeptide(L)'
;MPAIVASAFAYAGQKCSAAARVIGVGPVFESLVERLVGAAAVVPLGHARELRTAVGPLIDDDAYRRVREYQALARTEGEVVLQRDDVPAGGWYVGPTVVVTDRPRARIATEEIFGPLLTVMRADDF
;
A
#
# COMPACT_ATOMS: atom_id res chain seq x y z
N MET A 1 2.01 9.22 10.91
CA MET A 1 2.60 8.60 9.71
C MET A 1 3.29 7.27 9.98
N PRO A 2 4.31 7.13 10.86
CA PRO A 2 5.03 5.85 11.01
C PRO A 2 4.12 4.66 11.30
N ALA A 3 3.12 4.81 12.16
CA ALA A 3 2.18 3.74 12.50
C ALA A 3 1.36 3.25 11.30
N ILE A 4 0.87 4.16 10.44
CA ILE A 4 0.12 3.80 9.23
C ILE A 4 1.03 3.05 8.26
N VAL A 5 2.22 3.59 8.00
CA VAL A 5 3.20 2.97 7.08
C VAL A 5 3.63 1.59 7.56
N ALA A 6 3.97 1.47 8.85
CA ALA A 6 4.33 0.18 9.44
C ALA A 6 3.16 -0.83 9.39
N SER A 7 1.94 -0.37 9.68
CA SER A 7 0.75 -1.24 9.62
C SER A 7 0.44 -1.70 8.20
N ALA A 8 0.56 -0.81 7.20
CA ALA A 8 0.21 -1.13 5.82
C ALA A 8 1.28 -1.95 5.09
N PHE A 9 2.56 -1.67 5.33
CA PHE A 9 3.64 -2.16 4.48
C PHE A 9 4.61 -3.14 5.15
N ALA A 10 4.69 -3.18 6.49
CA ALA A 10 5.51 -4.19 7.16
C ALA A 10 5.04 -5.60 6.78
N TYR A 11 5.99 -6.52 6.65
CA TYR A 11 5.73 -7.89 6.13
C TYR A 11 5.08 -7.90 4.74
N ALA A 12 5.35 -6.87 3.91
CA ALA A 12 4.73 -6.67 2.60
C ALA A 12 3.19 -6.65 2.64
N GLY A 13 2.59 -6.15 3.73
CA GLY A 13 1.14 -6.11 3.91
C GLY A 13 0.46 -7.46 4.11
N GLN A 14 1.23 -8.54 4.30
CA GLN A 14 0.72 -9.91 4.40
C GLN A 14 0.39 -10.29 5.86
N LYS A 15 -0.45 -9.50 6.50
CA LYS A 15 -1.00 -9.78 7.85
C LYS A 15 -2.50 -9.50 7.88
N CYS A 16 -3.25 -10.31 8.61
CA CYS A 16 -4.69 -10.09 8.84
C CYS A 16 -4.98 -8.74 9.54
N SER A 17 -3.99 -8.20 10.27
CA SER A 17 -4.08 -6.90 10.95
C SER A 17 -3.42 -5.75 10.18
N ALA A 18 -2.97 -5.98 8.93
CA ALA A 18 -2.40 -4.91 8.11
C ALA A 18 -3.46 -3.88 7.74
N ALA A 19 -3.09 -2.60 7.76
CA ALA A 19 -3.98 -1.54 7.30
C ALA A 19 -4.13 -1.63 5.78
N ALA A 20 -5.32 -1.97 5.31
CA ALA A 20 -5.67 -1.97 3.89
C ALA A 20 -6.26 -0.64 3.43
N ARG A 21 -6.81 0.15 4.38
CA ARG A 21 -7.50 1.40 4.11
C ARG A 21 -7.16 2.46 5.15
N VAL A 22 -7.12 3.71 4.67
CA VAL A 22 -7.06 4.92 5.51
C VAL A 22 -8.17 5.85 5.09
N ILE A 23 -8.92 6.37 6.04
CA ILE A 23 -9.95 7.38 5.79
C ILE A 23 -9.47 8.69 6.41
N GLY A 24 -9.23 9.69 5.57
CA GLY A 24 -8.89 11.05 6.01
C GLY A 24 -10.16 11.90 6.09
N VAL A 25 -10.44 12.44 7.27
CA VAL A 25 -11.67 13.20 7.52
C VAL A 25 -11.42 14.70 7.44
N GLY A 26 -12.25 15.39 6.67
CA GLY A 26 -12.25 16.85 6.57
C GLY A 26 -10.93 17.43 6.03
N PRO A 27 -10.46 18.58 6.60
CA PRO A 27 -9.36 19.36 6.02
C PRO A 27 -7.97 18.71 6.16
N VAL A 28 -7.84 17.63 6.96
CA VAL A 28 -6.54 16.97 7.13
C VAL A 28 -6.16 16.06 5.95
N PHE A 29 -7.09 15.80 5.04
CA PHE A 29 -6.93 14.80 3.98
C PHE A 29 -5.70 15.05 3.10
N GLU A 30 -5.55 16.25 2.56
CA GLU A 30 -4.44 16.58 1.64
C GLU A 30 -3.08 16.42 2.32
N SER A 31 -2.93 16.97 3.52
CA SER A 31 -1.69 16.84 4.28
C SER A 31 -1.42 15.40 4.73
N LEU A 32 -2.46 14.61 4.96
CA LEU A 32 -2.36 13.17 5.26
C LEU A 32 -1.79 12.43 4.05
N VAL A 33 -2.33 12.65 2.85
CA VAL A 33 -1.88 11.99 1.61
C VAL A 33 -0.43 12.37 1.31
N GLU A 34 -0.08 13.66 1.32
CA GLU A 34 1.28 14.14 1.06
C GLU A 34 2.30 13.47 2.01
N ARG A 35 2.02 13.49 3.31
CA ARG A 35 2.92 12.92 4.33
C ARG A 35 2.99 11.41 4.24
N LEU A 36 1.90 10.74 3.88
CA LEU A 36 1.85 9.29 3.70
C LEU A 36 2.70 8.86 2.50
N VAL A 37 2.55 9.56 1.36
CA VAL A 37 3.36 9.34 0.16
C VAL A 37 4.84 9.51 0.47
N GLY A 38 5.23 10.63 1.10
CA GLY A 38 6.62 10.87 1.48
C GLY A 38 7.19 9.80 2.41
N ALA A 39 6.42 9.34 3.39
CA ALA A 39 6.85 8.30 4.31
C ALA A 39 6.94 6.91 3.64
N ALA A 40 5.99 6.57 2.76
CA ALA A 40 6.00 5.30 2.04
C ALA A 40 7.10 5.24 0.96
N ALA A 41 7.47 6.37 0.37
CA ALA A 41 8.51 6.47 -0.64
C ALA A 41 9.90 6.07 -0.12
N VAL A 42 10.16 6.23 1.16
CA VAL A 42 11.47 5.95 1.77
C VAL A 42 11.53 4.63 2.56
N VAL A 43 10.45 3.85 2.56
CA VAL A 43 10.42 2.55 3.27
C VAL A 43 11.48 1.61 2.69
N PRO A 44 12.37 1.04 3.52
CA PRO A 44 13.41 0.13 3.03
C PRO A 44 12.82 -1.17 2.47
N LEU A 45 13.13 -1.43 1.20
CA LEU A 45 12.81 -2.67 0.50
C LEU A 45 14.04 -3.57 0.45
N GLY A 46 13.88 -4.87 0.63
CA GLY A 46 15.04 -5.75 0.56
C GLY A 46 14.78 -7.16 1.00
N HIS A 47 15.87 -7.91 1.13
CA HIS A 47 15.84 -9.29 1.59
C HIS A 47 15.55 -9.33 3.11
N ALA A 48 14.71 -10.27 3.54
CA ALA A 48 14.28 -10.41 4.94
C ALA A 48 15.45 -10.67 5.95
N ARG A 49 16.64 -11.05 5.47
CA ARG A 49 17.84 -11.21 6.30
C ARG A 49 18.53 -9.89 6.64
N GLU A 50 18.21 -8.82 5.94
CA GLU A 50 18.76 -7.49 6.21
C GLU A 50 17.93 -6.81 7.30
N LEU A 51 18.54 -6.47 8.42
CA LEU A 51 17.86 -5.87 9.58
C LEU A 51 17.14 -4.55 9.25
N ARG A 52 17.61 -3.82 8.25
CA ARG A 52 16.99 -2.57 7.80
C ARG A 52 15.72 -2.77 6.95
N THR A 53 15.47 -3.98 6.43
CA THR A 53 14.36 -4.26 5.53
C THR A 53 13.03 -4.17 6.29
N ALA A 54 12.15 -3.29 5.83
CA ALA A 54 10.78 -3.17 6.32
C ALA A 54 9.78 -3.91 5.43
N VAL A 55 10.04 -3.95 4.11
CA VAL A 55 9.19 -4.64 3.13
C VAL A 55 10.03 -5.70 2.42
N GLY A 56 9.72 -6.94 2.69
CA GLY A 56 10.32 -8.11 2.04
C GLY A 56 9.52 -8.58 0.82
N PRO A 57 9.83 -9.79 0.29
CA PRO A 57 9.07 -10.37 -0.81
C PRO A 57 7.69 -10.85 -0.35
N LEU A 58 6.80 -11.03 -1.31
CA LEU A 58 5.57 -11.79 -1.13
C LEU A 58 5.88 -13.27 -0.99
N ILE A 59 4.91 -14.03 -0.45
CA ILE A 59 5.14 -15.42 -0.08
C ILE A 59 5.37 -16.35 -1.29
N ASP A 60 4.69 -16.09 -2.41
CA ASP A 60 4.73 -16.93 -3.61
C ASP A 60 4.31 -16.17 -4.88
N ASP A 61 4.31 -16.88 -6.00
CA ASP A 61 3.92 -16.36 -7.30
C ASP A 61 2.43 -15.98 -7.39
N ASP A 62 1.56 -16.72 -6.73
CA ASP A 62 0.12 -16.44 -6.75
C ASP A 62 -0.19 -15.12 -6.00
N ALA A 63 0.47 -14.90 -4.86
CA ALA A 63 0.40 -13.64 -4.14
C ALA A 63 0.97 -12.49 -4.98
N TYR A 64 2.10 -12.72 -5.67
CA TYR A 64 2.71 -11.73 -6.55
C TYR A 64 1.77 -11.34 -7.69
N ARG A 65 1.20 -12.30 -8.41
CA ARG A 65 0.25 -12.04 -9.51
C ARG A 65 -0.98 -11.29 -9.02
N ARG A 66 -1.58 -11.75 -7.92
CA ARG A 66 -2.73 -11.08 -7.30
C ARG A 66 -2.43 -9.61 -6.99
N VAL A 67 -1.33 -9.31 -6.31
CA VAL A 67 -0.99 -7.92 -5.97
C VAL A 67 -0.74 -7.08 -7.23
N ARG A 68 -0.08 -7.64 -8.25
CA ARG A 68 0.13 -6.95 -9.54
C ARG A 68 -1.19 -6.67 -10.27
N GLU A 69 -2.16 -7.59 -10.21
CA GLU A 69 -3.50 -7.36 -10.74
C GLU A 69 -4.20 -6.20 -10.03
N TYR A 70 -4.11 -6.14 -8.70
CA TYR A 70 -4.67 -5.01 -7.94
C TYR A 70 -3.94 -3.69 -8.18
N GLN A 71 -2.63 -3.70 -8.42
CA GLN A 71 -1.92 -2.49 -8.85
C GLN A 71 -2.41 -2.00 -10.22
N ALA A 72 -2.69 -2.91 -11.15
CA ALA A 72 -3.29 -2.56 -12.44
C ALA A 72 -4.72 -2.03 -12.28
N LEU A 73 -5.54 -2.70 -11.46
CA LEU A 73 -6.91 -2.30 -11.15
C LEU A 73 -6.96 -0.92 -10.48
N ALA A 74 -6.02 -0.61 -9.59
CA ALA A 74 -5.93 0.66 -8.89
C ALA A 74 -5.88 1.86 -9.84
N ARG A 75 -5.26 1.71 -11.02
CA ARG A 75 -5.19 2.77 -12.05
C ARG A 75 -6.54 3.08 -12.70
N THR A 76 -7.50 2.17 -12.62
CA THR A 76 -8.86 2.35 -13.17
C THR A 76 -9.88 2.72 -12.09
N GLU A 77 -9.60 2.39 -10.84
CA GLU A 77 -10.51 2.60 -9.71
C GLU A 77 -10.14 3.80 -8.83
N GLY A 78 -8.94 4.38 -9.03
CA GLY A 78 -8.47 5.53 -8.28
C GLY A 78 -7.26 6.21 -8.93
N GLU A 79 -6.67 7.15 -8.21
CA GLU A 79 -5.42 7.83 -8.55
C GLU A 79 -4.27 7.15 -7.79
N VAL A 80 -3.33 6.54 -8.51
CA VAL A 80 -2.13 5.97 -7.92
C VAL A 80 -1.15 7.11 -7.63
N VAL A 81 -1.09 7.54 -6.37
CA VAL A 81 -0.24 8.66 -5.91
C VAL A 81 1.19 8.21 -5.55
N LEU A 82 1.38 6.92 -5.35
CA LEU A 82 2.69 6.29 -5.19
C LEU A 82 2.64 4.85 -5.68
N GLN A 83 3.60 4.45 -6.48
CA GLN A 83 3.95 3.06 -6.74
C GLN A 83 5.46 2.94 -6.84
N ARG A 84 6.06 2.16 -5.98
CA ARG A 84 7.49 1.91 -6.00
C ARG A 84 7.79 0.67 -6.83
N ASP A 85 8.60 0.86 -7.87
CA ASP A 85 9.07 -0.21 -8.76
C ASP A 85 10.58 -0.48 -8.59
N ASP A 86 11.25 0.23 -7.66
CA ASP A 86 12.64 0.05 -7.28
C ASP A 86 12.83 -1.13 -6.32
N VAL A 87 12.38 -2.31 -6.74
CA VAL A 87 12.41 -3.55 -5.95
C VAL A 87 13.63 -4.40 -6.31
N PRO A 88 14.11 -5.26 -5.38
CA PRO A 88 15.20 -6.19 -5.67
C PRO A 88 14.87 -7.11 -6.85
N ALA A 89 15.91 -7.42 -7.64
CA ALA A 89 15.80 -8.42 -8.71
C ALA A 89 15.79 -9.83 -8.10
N GLY A 90 14.97 -10.72 -8.69
CA GLY A 90 14.85 -12.11 -8.26
C GLY A 90 14.00 -12.28 -7.01
N GLY A 91 12.88 -12.97 -7.14
CA GLY A 91 11.88 -13.18 -6.09
C GLY A 91 10.61 -12.37 -6.32
N TRP A 92 9.65 -12.54 -5.41
CA TRP A 92 8.28 -12.04 -5.53
C TRP A 92 8.14 -10.66 -4.87
N TYR A 93 8.95 -9.68 -5.31
CA TYR A 93 8.93 -8.35 -4.73
C TYR A 93 7.90 -7.44 -5.39
N VAL A 94 7.10 -6.77 -4.57
CA VAL A 94 6.21 -5.67 -4.96
C VAL A 94 6.46 -4.52 -3.99
N GLY A 95 6.67 -3.34 -4.51
CA GLY A 95 6.89 -2.14 -3.68
C GLY A 95 5.59 -1.53 -3.17
N PRO A 96 5.65 -0.70 -2.13
CA PRO A 96 4.53 0.04 -1.61
C PRO A 96 3.76 0.79 -2.70
N THR A 97 2.44 0.63 -2.68
CA THR A 97 1.52 1.35 -3.55
C THR A 97 0.49 2.08 -2.70
N VAL A 98 0.29 3.37 -2.98
CA VAL A 98 -0.75 4.19 -2.35
C VAL A 98 -1.69 4.68 -3.44
N VAL A 99 -2.97 4.43 -3.27
CA VAL A 99 -4.02 4.84 -4.20
C VAL A 99 -5.08 5.64 -3.48
N VAL A 100 -5.45 6.79 -4.03
CA VAL A 100 -6.58 7.61 -3.57
C VAL A 100 -7.80 7.28 -4.40
N THR A 101 -8.95 7.09 -3.76
CA THR A 101 -10.21 6.86 -4.46
C THR A 101 -11.38 7.55 -3.76
N ASP A 102 -12.32 8.04 -4.54
CA ASP A 102 -13.63 8.54 -4.11
C ASP A 102 -14.73 7.47 -4.21
N ARG A 103 -14.35 6.24 -4.57
CA ARG A 103 -15.25 5.11 -4.79
C ARG A 103 -15.22 4.12 -3.63
N PRO A 104 -16.03 4.30 -2.57
CA PRO A 104 -15.98 3.45 -1.38
C PRO A 104 -16.39 1.99 -1.65
N ARG A 105 -17.01 1.71 -2.80
CA ARG A 105 -17.40 0.35 -3.24
C ARG A 105 -16.46 -0.23 -4.30
N ALA A 106 -15.38 0.45 -4.66
CA ALA A 106 -14.36 -0.09 -5.55
C ALA A 106 -13.74 -1.36 -4.95
N ARG A 107 -13.29 -2.27 -5.79
CA ARG A 107 -12.66 -3.51 -5.34
C ARG A 107 -11.41 -3.24 -4.49
N ILE A 108 -10.59 -2.25 -4.90
CA ILE A 108 -9.42 -1.82 -4.11
C ILE A 108 -9.78 -1.30 -2.71
N ALA A 109 -11.04 -0.85 -2.50
CA ALA A 109 -11.52 -0.33 -1.23
C ALA A 109 -12.27 -1.37 -0.39
N THR A 110 -12.73 -2.48 -0.97
CA THR A 110 -13.59 -3.47 -0.31
C THR A 110 -12.98 -4.85 -0.17
N GLU A 111 -12.12 -5.26 -1.11
CA GLU A 111 -11.53 -6.60 -1.12
C GLU A 111 -10.22 -6.65 -0.31
N GLU A 112 -9.88 -7.83 0.20
CA GLU A 112 -8.61 -8.08 0.87
C GLU A 112 -7.54 -8.41 -0.17
N ILE A 113 -6.57 -7.50 -0.33
CA ILE A 113 -5.48 -7.65 -1.30
C ILE A 113 -4.36 -8.55 -0.74
N PHE A 114 -4.09 -8.43 0.55
CA PHE A 114 -3.03 -9.14 1.27
C PHE A 114 -1.65 -8.89 0.66
N GLY A 115 -1.34 -7.60 0.47
CA GLY A 115 -0.12 -7.11 -0.19
C GLY A 115 0.15 -5.65 0.13
N PRO A 116 1.27 -5.08 -0.34
CA PRO A 116 1.70 -3.73 0.01
C PRO A 116 0.97 -2.64 -0.79
N LEU A 117 -0.36 -2.68 -0.79
CA LEU A 117 -1.23 -1.68 -1.42
C LEU A 117 -2.16 -1.09 -0.36
N LEU A 118 -2.15 0.22 -0.25
CA LEU A 118 -2.96 0.99 0.68
C LEU A 118 -3.92 1.90 -0.06
N THR A 119 -5.21 1.75 0.21
CA THR A 119 -6.26 2.62 -0.33
C THR A 119 -6.54 3.76 0.64
N VAL A 120 -6.56 4.99 0.14
CA VAL A 120 -6.87 6.20 0.90
C VAL A 120 -8.16 6.81 0.39
N MET A 121 -9.07 7.10 1.29
CA MET A 121 -10.37 7.68 0.99
C MET A 121 -10.61 8.95 1.80
N ARG A 122 -11.38 9.88 1.22
CA ARG A 122 -11.84 11.08 1.92
C ARG A 122 -13.21 10.83 2.55
N ALA A 123 -13.44 11.38 3.72
CA ALA A 123 -14.75 11.61 4.28
C ALA A 123 -14.86 13.08 4.72
N ASP A 124 -16.04 13.68 4.62
CA ASP A 124 -16.26 15.07 5.01
C ASP A 124 -16.37 15.20 6.54
N ASP A 125 -17.04 14.24 7.17
CA ASP A 125 -17.25 14.13 8.61
C ASP A 125 -17.28 12.66 9.08
N PHE A 126 -17.55 12.43 10.35
CA PHE A 126 -17.70 11.09 10.97
C PHE A 126 -19.14 10.58 10.89
#